data_672ae6e3e3cf9728b264a60d054b5a92
#
_entry.id   672ae6e3e3cf9728b264a60d054b5a92
#
_cell.length_a   1.000
_cell.length_b   1.000
_cell.length_c   1.000
_cell.angle_alpha   90.00
_cell.angle_beta   90.00
_cell.angle_gamma   90.00
#
_symmetry.space_group_name_H-M   'P 1'
#
loop_
_entity.id
_entity.type
_entity.pdbx_description
1 polymer ?
#
loop_
_entity_poly.entity_id
_entity_poly.type
_entity_poly.pdbx_seq_one_letter_code
_entity_poly.pdbx_strand_id
1 'polypeptide(L)'
;MIKTDFDIARLCKKNHFIGILAVLSIICSSLYGQNLNSKQEQKLHQIPHLKKQGTVSQLIVDDKPFIILGGELGNSSFTSLEYMHPIWPKLKKMNLNTVLAPVYWELLEPEEGKFDFDLYDQLINEARKNNLKLVFLWFGAWKNSMSSHAPAWVKIDQKRFPRVKDNKGKSHEILSPFGEENLKADLKAYEALMKHIKEFDGTENTVIMIQTENEIGMLPTARDYHPLANKKFQENVTVELINYLKKNKKVIVPELSERWAKNGFKESGTWEDIFGKNVHTDEIFMAWHYSKYTNSIIEAGKAIYALPMFVNAALNRTDSLPGSYPSGGPLPHIMDVWKAGGPSIDFLSPDFYNPNFKHWCDLYIRQQNPLFIPEHSLDKTAAAKAVYSIGHYGALGFSPFSIEDINDPENEPLAKIYNIIKQLNPLISAYQGLGKIEGVLLDKETPMNVLKMGNYELTVKHSYTLGYEKDSKNETWDMAGAIIIQTAENEFYVGGSGLVITFKNLIKPDLNVGILKVDEGKFESNKWKVIRHLNGDQTHQGRHVRMMYNDYSILRFELYNYD
;
A
#
# COMPACT_ATOMS: atom_id res chain seq x y z
N MET A 1 -44.28 47.23 -35.64
CA MET A 1 -44.29 47.43 -37.11
C MET A 1 -43.21 46.49 -37.62
N ILE A 2 -43.40 45.48 -38.39
CA ILE A 2 -44.38 45.12 -39.44
C ILE A 2 -44.55 43.60 -39.35
N LYS A 3 -45.78 43.11 -39.43
CA LYS A 3 -46.24 41.76 -39.72
C LYS A 3 -45.85 41.31 -41.09
N THR A 4 -45.63 40.03 -41.34
CA THR A 4 -46.23 39.34 -42.50
C THR A 4 -46.42 37.85 -42.17
N ASP A 5 -47.68 37.46 -42.11
CA ASP A 5 -48.22 36.13 -42.28
C ASP A 5 -47.92 35.57 -43.65
N PHE A 6 -47.68 34.30 -43.81
CA PHE A 6 -47.97 33.59 -45.06
C PHE A 6 -48.49 32.16 -44.76
N ASP A 7 -49.66 31.99 -45.35
CA ASP A 7 -50.61 30.91 -45.31
C ASP A 7 -50.13 29.69 -46.09
N ILE A 8 -50.31 28.48 -45.56
CA ILE A 8 -50.15 27.21 -46.24
C ILE A 8 -51.45 26.44 -46.22
N ALA A 9 -52.26 26.68 -47.23
CA ALA A 9 -53.36 25.81 -47.62
C ALA A 9 -53.35 25.68 -49.14
N ARG A 10 -52.74 24.58 -49.64
CA ARG A 10 -53.14 23.85 -50.88
C ARG A 10 -52.03 22.90 -51.31
N LEU A 11 -52.29 21.61 -51.14
CA LEU A 11 -52.10 20.57 -52.14
C LEU A 11 -52.26 19.17 -51.50
N CYS A 12 -53.49 18.80 -51.44
CA CYS A 12 -53.87 17.39 -51.36
C CYS A 12 -54.19 16.93 -52.77
N LYS A 13 -53.42 15.97 -53.30
CA LYS A 13 -53.83 14.85 -54.16
C LYS A 13 -52.63 14.30 -54.95
N LYS A 14 -52.26 13.11 -54.56
CA LYS A 14 -51.72 11.98 -55.35
C LYS A 14 -50.65 11.23 -54.55
N ASN A 15 -50.97 10.08 -54.11
CA ASN A 15 -50.29 8.81 -54.39
C ASN A 15 -50.45 7.82 -53.25
N HIS A 16 -51.30 6.85 -53.48
CA HIS A 16 -51.54 5.67 -52.63
C HIS A 16 -50.45 4.58 -52.78
N PHE A 17 -49.23 4.91 -53.21
CA PHE A 17 -48.19 3.93 -53.41
C PHE A 17 -46.96 4.10 -52.51
N ILE A 18 -46.93 5.10 -51.66
CA ILE A 18 -45.80 5.34 -50.73
C ILE A 18 -46.03 4.75 -49.33
N GLY A 19 -47.25 4.36 -49.01
CA GLY A 19 -47.63 3.85 -47.66
C GLY A 19 -47.05 2.45 -47.33
N ILE A 20 -46.76 1.61 -48.30
CA ILE A 20 -46.30 0.22 -48.02
C ILE A 20 -44.77 0.12 -47.88
N LEU A 21 -44.01 1.01 -48.51
CA LEU A 21 -42.53 1.07 -48.33
C LEU A 21 -42.12 1.73 -47.01
N ALA A 22 -42.95 2.64 -46.47
CA ALA A 22 -42.64 3.31 -45.20
C ALA A 22 -42.92 2.37 -43.98
N VAL A 23 -43.89 1.46 -44.07
CA VAL A 23 -44.15 0.48 -42.98
C VAL A 23 -43.12 -0.62 -42.94
N LEU A 24 -42.55 -1.03 -44.09
CA LEU A 24 -41.45 -2.02 -44.13
C LEU A 24 -40.11 -1.42 -43.65
N SER A 25 -39.87 -0.13 -43.86
CA SER A 25 -38.64 0.51 -43.33
C SER A 25 -38.72 0.79 -41.82
N ILE A 26 -39.91 0.99 -41.24
CA ILE A 26 -40.09 1.15 -39.78
C ILE A 26 -39.96 -0.18 -39.05
N ILE A 27 -40.40 -1.29 -39.67
CA ILE A 27 -40.23 -2.64 -39.07
C ILE A 27 -38.78 -3.12 -39.18
N CYS A 28 -38.05 -2.82 -40.26
CA CYS A 28 -36.61 -3.11 -40.34
C CYS A 28 -35.76 -2.24 -39.41
N SER A 29 -36.12 -0.98 -39.16
CA SER A 29 -35.39 -0.13 -38.19
C SER A 29 -35.68 -0.51 -36.72
N SER A 30 -36.87 -1.02 -36.41
CA SER A 30 -37.14 -1.54 -35.05
C SER A 30 -36.48 -2.89 -34.75
N LEU A 31 -36.28 -3.75 -35.75
CA LEU A 31 -35.51 -4.99 -35.61
C LEU A 31 -33.99 -4.76 -35.62
N TYR A 32 -33.49 -3.73 -36.31
CA TYR A 32 -32.09 -3.31 -36.24
C TYR A 32 -31.78 -2.52 -34.96
N GLY A 33 -32.73 -1.77 -34.43
CA GLY A 33 -32.58 -1.02 -33.16
C GLY A 33 -32.64 -1.94 -31.92
N GLN A 34 -33.33 -3.07 -31.98
CA GLN A 34 -33.36 -4.05 -30.87
C GLN A 34 -32.11 -4.94 -30.86
N ASN A 35 -31.41 -5.11 -31.97
CA ASN A 35 -30.11 -5.80 -32.00
C ASN A 35 -28.88 -4.90 -31.74
N LEU A 36 -29.07 -3.58 -31.69
CA LEU A 36 -28.02 -2.63 -31.34
C LEU A 36 -28.00 -2.24 -29.85
N ASN A 37 -29.08 -2.54 -29.11
CA ASN A 37 -29.15 -2.29 -27.65
C ASN A 37 -28.80 -3.51 -26.77
N SER A 38 -28.36 -4.62 -27.35
CA SER A 38 -27.88 -5.78 -26.59
C SER A 38 -26.35 -6.00 -26.65
N LYS A 39 -25.59 -5.10 -27.24
CA LYS A 39 -24.22 -4.90 -26.86
C LYS A 39 -24.21 -3.91 -25.67
N GLN A 40 -24.62 -4.36 -24.48
CA GLN A 40 -23.91 -3.95 -23.27
C GLN A 40 -22.44 -4.18 -23.65
N GLU A 41 -21.69 -3.08 -23.83
CA GLU A 41 -20.24 -3.13 -23.74
C GLU A 41 -19.99 -3.88 -22.42
N GLN A 42 -19.58 -5.14 -22.49
CA GLN A 42 -18.94 -5.79 -21.36
C GLN A 42 -17.75 -4.86 -21.08
N LYS A 43 -17.95 -3.96 -20.13
CA LYS A 43 -16.88 -3.12 -19.61
C LYS A 43 -15.82 -4.12 -19.19
N LEU A 44 -14.74 -4.21 -19.96
CA LEU A 44 -13.63 -5.08 -19.63
C LEU A 44 -13.26 -4.74 -18.20
N HIS A 45 -13.48 -5.65 -17.28
CA HIS A 45 -13.15 -5.49 -15.89
C HIS A 45 -11.64 -5.32 -15.79
N GLN A 46 -11.21 -4.13 -15.35
CA GLN A 46 -9.77 -3.86 -15.28
C GLN A 46 -9.16 -4.60 -14.09
N ILE A 47 -8.06 -5.29 -14.37
CA ILE A 47 -7.23 -5.89 -13.32
C ILE A 47 -6.74 -4.78 -12.40
N PRO A 48 -6.76 -4.97 -11.07
CA PRO A 48 -6.14 -4.03 -10.14
C PRO A 48 -4.72 -3.66 -10.56
N HIS A 49 -4.36 -2.40 -10.53
CA HIS A 49 -3.05 -1.92 -11.00
C HIS A 49 -2.62 -0.63 -10.30
N LEU A 50 -1.33 -0.34 -10.39
CA LEU A 50 -0.78 0.93 -9.90
C LEU A 50 -0.82 2.00 -11.00
N LYS A 51 -1.23 3.21 -10.62
CA LYS A 51 -1.29 4.38 -11.51
C LYS A 51 -0.58 5.56 -10.87
N LYS A 52 0.33 6.21 -11.62
CA LYS A 52 1.00 7.42 -11.16
C LYS A 52 0.03 8.60 -11.14
N GLN A 53 0.01 9.36 -10.01
CA GLN A 53 -0.68 10.63 -9.88
C GLN A 53 0.25 11.66 -9.22
N GLY A 54 0.69 12.66 -9.95
CA GLY A 54 1.65 13.64 -9.43
C GLY A 54 2.91 12.96 -8.87
N THR A 55 3.19 13.14 -7.58
CA THR A 55 4.37 12.59 -6.91
C THR A 55 4.18 11.18 -6.35
N VAL A 56 2.94 10.65 -6.28
CA VAL A 56 2.62 9.36 -5.66
C VAL A 56 2.10 8.34 -6.68
N SER A 57 2.01 7.08 -6.27
CA SER A 57 1.28 6.02 -6.97
C SER A 57 -0.03 5.73 -6.25
N GLN A 58 -1.10 5.50 -7.00
CA GLN A 58 -2.39 5.05 -6.48
C GLN A 58 -2.66 3.62 -6.90
N LEU A 59 -3.21 2.81 -6.01
CA LEU A 59 -3.82 1.54 -6.37
C LEU A 59 -5.19 1.80 -7.00
N ILE A 60 -5.43 1.21 -8.17
CA ILE A 60 -6.72 1.29 -8.86
C ILE A 60 -7.41 -0.06 -8.73
N VAL A 61 -8.61 -0.07 -8.16
CA VAL A 61 -9.49 -1.24 -8.03
C VAL A 61 -10.87 -0.84 -8.54
N ASP A 62 -11.48 -1.67 -9.37
CA ASP A 62 -12.79 -1.41 -9.96
C ASP A 62 -12.88 -0.02 -10.64
N ASP A 63 -11.83 0.33 -11.40
CA ASP A 63 -11.65 1.61 -12.13
C ASP A 63 -11.53 2.86 -11.22
N LYS A 64 -11.29 2.70 -9.92
CA LYS A 64 -11.24 3.82 -8.97
C LYS A 64 -9.98 3.74 -8.09
N PRO A 65 -9.43 4.89 -7.69
CA PRO A 65 -8.41 4.92 -6.66
C PRO A 65 -8.90 4.26 -5.38
N PHE A 66 -8.08 3.39 -4.82
CA PHE A 66 -8.38 2.59 -3.66
C PHE A 66 -7.27 2.72 -2.62
N ILE A 67 -7.61 3.18 -1.42
CA ILE A 67 -6.70 3.23 -0.28
C ILE A 67 -6.95 2.00 0.57
N ILE A 68 -5.92 1.21 0.83
CA ILE A 68 -6.02 0.03 1.69
C ILE A 68 -6.14 0.48 3.15
N LEU A 69 -7.31 0.30 3.72
CA LEU A 69 -7.58 0.38 5.15
C LEU A 69 -7.54 -1.05 5.66
N GLY A 70 -6.33 -1.53 5.92
CA GLY A 70 -6.05 -2.94 6.06
C GLY A 70 -5.91 -3.40 7.51
N GLY A 71 -5.85 -4.71 7.63
CA GLY A 71 -5.39 -5.43 8.81
C GLY A 71 -4.80 -6.74 8.34
N GLU A 72 -3.63 -7.10 8.84
CA GLU A 72 -2.99 -8.37 8.57
C GLU A 72 -3.43 -9.39 9.61
N LEU A 73 -3.81 -10.57 9.14
CA LEU A 73 -4.19 -11.68 10.00
C LEU A 73 -2.95 -12.35 10.61
N GLY A 74 -3.12 -12.94 11.79
CA GLY A 74 -2.12 -13.81 12.38
C GLY A 74 -1.74 -14.97 11.47
N ASN A 75 -0.51 -15.45 11.61
CA ASN A 75 0.14 -16.38 10.68
C ASN A 75 -0.60 -17.71 10.44
N SER A 76 -1.54 -18.09 11.29
CA SER A 76 -2.31 -19.34 11.15
C SER A 76 -3.82 -19.11 11.01
N SER A 77 -4.26 -17.88 10.99
CA SER A 77 -5.69 -17.55 11.07
C SER A 77 -6.47 -17.95 9.82
N PHE A 78 -5.86 -17.83 8.63
CA PHE A 78 -6.49 -18.13 7.34
C PHE A 78 -6.39 -19.62 6.95
N THR A 79 -6.35 -20.52 7.95
CA THR A 79 -6.24 -21.98 7.74
C THR A 79 -7.56 -22.72 7.96
N SER A 80 -8.60 -22.03 8.45
CA SER A 80 -9.86 -22.67 8.83
C SER A 80 -11.04 -21.70 8.66
N LEU A 81 -12.10 -22.16 8.02
CA LEU A 81 -13.38 -21.43 7.93
C LEU A 81 -14.00 -21.22 9.30
N GLU A 82 -13.98 -22.23 10.15
CA GLU A 82 -14.55 -22.17 11.49
C GLU A 82 -13.86 -21.09 12.33
N TYR A 83 -12.52 -21.01 12.23
CA TYR A 83 -11.75 -19.98 12.92
C TYR A 83 -12.06 -18.57 12.38
N MET A 84 -12.16 -18.41 11.07
CA MET A 84 -12.40 -17.12 10.44
C MET A 84 -13.84 -16.61 10.57
N HIS A 85 -14.82 -17.49 10.72
CA HIS A 85 -16.23 -17.11 10.73
C HIS A 85 -16.60 -16.00 11.74
N PRO A 86 -16.19 -16.06 13.03
CA PRO A 86 -16.45 -14.99 13.99
C PRO A 86 -15.59 -13.73 13.76
N ILE A 87 -14.52 -13.81 12.96
CA ILE A 87 -13.58 -12.71 12.73
C ILE A 87 -14.13 -11.71 11.72
N TRP A 88 -14.75 -12.15 10.62
CA TRP A 88 -15.25 -11.26 9.56
C TRP A 88 -16.12 -10.10 10.06
N PRO A 89 -17.12 -10.30 10.94
CA PRO A 89 -17.91 -9.20 11.49
C PRO A 89 -17.07 -8.22 12.31
N LYS A 90 -16.03 -8.70 13.01
CA LYS A 90 -15.12 -7.88 13.81
C LYS A 90 -14.31 -6.94 12.91
N LEU A 91 -13.73 -7.48 11.82
CA LEU A 91 -12.96 -6.69 10.85
C LEU A 91 -13.81 -5.59 10.19
N LYS A 92 -15.06 -5.90 9.91
CA LYS A 92 -16.02 -4.93 9.37
C LYS A 92 -16.34 -3.79 10.35
N LYS A 93 -16.49 -4.10 11.65
CA LYS A 93 -16.67 -3.10 12.72
C LYS A 93 -15.44 -2.19 12.87
N MET A 94 -14.27 -2.69 12.56
CA MET A 94 -13.02 -1.90 12.51
C MET A 94 -12.95 -0.93 11.32
N ASN A 95 -13.98 -0.89 10.45
CA ASN A 95 -13.98 -0.12 9.20
C ASN A 95 -12.89 -0.53 8.21
N LEU A 96 -12.38 -1.76 8.28
CA LEU A 96 -11.49 -2.29 7.25
C LEU A 96 -12.22 -2.36 5.90
N ASN A 97 -11.46 -2.20 4.84
CA ASN A 97 -11.89 -2.51 3.49
C ASN A 97 -11.05 -3.64 2.86
N THR A 98 -9.95 -4.00 3.51
CA THR A 98 -8.99 -4.99 3.00
C THR A 98 -8.45 -5.83 4.15
N VAL A 99 -8.21 -7.11 3.87
CA VAL A 99 -7.55 -8.05 4.78
C VAL A 99 -6.31 -8.59 4.10
N LEU A 100 -5.17 -8.54 4.78
CA LEU A 100 -3.95 -9.21 4.36
C LEU A 100 -4.00 -10.64 4.91
N ALA A 101 -4.04 -11.62 4.01
CA ALA A 101 -4.38 -13.00 4.34
C ALA A 101 -3.35 -14.00 3.82
N PRO A 102 -2.74 -14.82 4.68
CA PRO A 102 -1.76 -15.81 4.26
C PRO A 102 -2.33 -16.88 3.33
N VAL A 103 -1.55 -17.25 2.32
CA VAL A 103 -1.73 -18.45 1.50
C VAL A 103 -0.52 -19.35 1.70
N TYR A 104 -0.76 -20.55 2.18
CA TYR A 104 0.28 -21.46 2.65
C TYR A 104 0.58 -22.51 1.58
N TRP A 105 1.84 -22.58 1.15
CA TRP A 105 2.24 -23.58 0.15
C TRP A 105 1.94 -25.01 0.59
N GLU A 106 2.22 -25.34 1.87
CA GLU A 106 1.96 -26.68 2.42
C GLU A 106 0.48 -27.09 2.42
N LEU A 107 -0.46 -26.14 2.48
CA LEU A 107 -1.90 -26.42 2.40
C LEU A 107 -2.39 -26.39 0.94
N LEU A 108 -1.78 -25.56 0.11
CA LEU A 108 -2.14 -25.45 -1.31
C LEU A 108 -1.67 -26.66 -2.12
N GLU A 109 -0.48 -27.20 -1.83
CA GLU A 109 0.13 -28.35 -2.52
C GLU A 109 0.61 -29.40 -1.51
N PRO A 110 -0.31 -30.07 -0.79
CA PRO A 110 0.04 -31.06 0.24
C PRO A 110 0.80 -32.26 -0.29
N GLU A 111 0.54 -32.65 -1.54
CA GLU A 111 1.29 -33.65 -2.29
C GLU A 111 1.81 -33.02 -3.59
N GLU A 112 3.02 -33.37 -4.02
CA GLU A 112 3.65 -32.79 -5.19
C GLU A 112 2.74 -32.89 -6.45
N GLY A 113 2.40 -31.74 -7.02
CA GLY A 113 1.55 -31.60 -8.20
C GLY A 113 0.04 -31.77 -7.95
N LYS A 114 -0.38 -31.91 -6.67
CA LYS A 114 -1.80 -31.97 -6.31
C LYS A 114 -2.18 -30.70 -5.54
N PHE A 115 -2.94 -29.84 -6.19
CA PHE A 115 -3.35 -28.55 -5.62
C PHE A 115 -4.76 -28.64 -5.06
N ASP A 116 -4.98 -28.04 -3.88
CA ASP A 116 -6.25 -27.90 -3.21
C ASP A 116 -6.57 -26.41 -2.99
N PHE A 117 -7.63 -25.93 -3.61
CA PHE A 117 -8.08 -24.54 -3.56
C PHE A 117 -9.37 -24.38 -2.75
N ASP A 118 -10.00 -25.46 -2.30
CA ASP A 118 -11.34 -25.41 -1.70
C ASP A 118 -11.43 -24.47 -0.47
N LEU A 119 -10.40 -24.47 0.36
CA LEU A 119 -10.32 -23.57 1.51
C LEU A 119 -10.29 -22.10 1.05
N TYR A 120 -9.42 -21.78 0.08
CA TYR A 120 -9.22 -20.40 -0.39
C TYR A 120 -10.46 -19.87 -1.12
N ASP A 121 -11.14 -20.70 -1.92
CA ASP A 121 -12.40 -20.34 -2.60
C ASP A 121 -13.48 -19.94 -1.59
N GLN A 122 -13.60 -20.69 -0.52
CA GLN A 122 -14.57 -20.40 0.52
C GLN A 122 -14.22 -19.12 1.28
N LEU A 123 -12.93 -18.92 1.62
CA LEU A 123 -12.46 -17.71 2.30
C LEU A 123 -12.58 -16.46 1.43
N ILE A 124 -12.29 -16.55 0.12
CA ILE A 124 -12.54 -15.46 -0.85
C ILE A 124 -14.03 -15.11 -0.89
N ASN A 125 -14.91 -16.11 -0.93
CA ASN A 125 -16.35 -15.90 -0.93
C ASN A 125 -16.82 -15.23 0.37
N GLU A 126 -16.29 -15.62 1.54
CA GLU A 126 -16.62 -14.99 2.81
C GLU A 126 -16.13 -13.52 2.87
N ALA A 127 -14.90 -13.24 2.39
CA ALA A 127 -14.42 -11.86 2.27
C ALA A 127 -15.35 -11.02 1.38
N ARG A 128 -15.75 -11.56 0.23
CA ARG A 128 -16.70 -10.93 -0.71
C ARG A 128 -18.05 -10.62 -0.08
N LYS A 129 -18.64 -11.58 0.65
CA LYS A 129 -19.90 -11.38 1.39
C LYS A 129 -19.79 -10.25 2.43
N ASN A 130 -18.62 -10.04 2.99
CA ASN A 130 -18.37 -8.99 3.97
C ASN A 130 -17.92 -7.65 3.34
N ASN A 131 -17.90 -7.54 2.00
CA ASN A 131 -17.39 -6.38 1.26
C ASN A 131 -15.93 -6.03 1.61
N LEU A 132 -15.11 -7.04 1.80
CA LEU A 132 -13.67 -6.91 2.05
C LEU A 132 -12.90 -7.38 0.82
N LYS A 133 -11.87 -6.64 0.46
CA LYS A 133 -10.84 -7.06 -0.51
C LYS A 133 -9.75 -7.85 0.22
N LEU A 134 -8.96 -8.60 -0.54
CA LEU A 134 -7.86 -9.40 -0.02
C LEU A 134 -6.53 -8.97 -0.66
N VAL A 135 -5.50 -8.89 0.15
CA VAL A 135 -4.11 -8.95 -0.29
C VAL A 135 -3.59 -10.31 0.16
N PHE A 136 -3.25 -11.17 -0.77
CA PHE A 136 -2.71 -12.47 -0.42
C PHE A 136 -1.23 -12.37 -0.08
N LEU A 137 -0.83 -13.06 0.99
CA LEU A 137 0.55 -13.20 1.42
C LEU A 137 1.00 -14.61 1.07
N TRP A 138 1.79 -14.75 0.01
CA TRP A 138 2.32 -16.04 -0.41
C TRP A 138 3.42 -16.50 0.56
N PHE A 139 3.10 -17.45 1.44
CA PHE A 139 4.05 -18.13 2.30
C PHE A 139 4.57 -19.36 1.56
N GLY A 140 5.51 -19.12 0.62
CA GLY A 140 6.13 -20.10 -0.23
C GLY A 140 7.43 -20.63 0.36
N ALA A 141 8.55 -20.30 -0.30
CA ALA A 141 9.88 -20.72 0.18
C ALA A 141 10.26 -20.08 1.51
N TRP A 142 9.77 -18.86 1.82
CA TRP A 142 10.18 -18.14 3.04
C TRP A 142 9.02 -17.44 3.74
N LYS A 143 8.94 -17.63 5.07
CA LYS A 143 8.14 -16.85 6.02
C LYS A 143 9.02 -16.51 7.21
N ASN A 144 9.20 -15.21 7.54
CA ASN A 144 10.16 -14.73 8.54
C ASN A 144 11.55 -15.37 8.33
N SER A 145 12.03 -15.33 7.08
CA SER A 145 13.25 -15.97 6.60
C SER A 145 13.26 -17.51 6.64
N MET A 146 12.33 -18.17 7.33
CA MET A 146 12.30 -19.62 7.49
C MET A 146 11.39 -20.30 6.46
N SER A 147 11.70 -21.55 6.10
CA SER A 147 10.92 -22.35 5.15
C SER A 147 9.87 -23.22 5.85
N SER A 148 9.21 -22.66 6.87
CA SER A 148 8.26 -23.40 7.71
C SER A 148 6.98 -23.80 6.97
N HIS A 149 6.58 -23.08 5.94
CA HIS A 149 5.37 -23.35 5.14
C HIS A 149 5.64 -24.12 3.84
N ALA A 150 6.89 -24.51 3.57
CA ALA A 150 7.18 -25.45 2.48
C ALA A 150 6.50 -26.81 2.76
N PRO A 151 5.94 -27.49 1.74
CA PRO A 151 5.27 -28.77 1.91
C PRO A 151 6.19 -29.88 2.46
N ALA A 152 5.59 -30.91 3.07
CA ALA A 152 6.34 -32.04 3.64
C ALA A 152 7.27 -32.73 2.63
N TRP A 153 6.82 -32.89 1.38
CA TRP A 153 7.62 -33.50 0.32
C TRP A 153 8.85 -32.67 -0.06
N VAL A 154 8.82 -31.32 0.10
CA VAL A 154 9.99 -30.44 -0.05
C VAL A 154 10.90 -30.56 1.18
N LYS A 155 10.33 -30.50 2.39
CA LYS A 155 11.09 -30.53 3.64
C LYS A 155 11.90 -31.81 3.84
N ILE A 156 11.35 -32.96 3.42
CA ILE A 156 11.95 -34.27 3.63
C ILE A 156 13.07 -34.58 2.63
N ASP A 157 12.93 -34.19 1.36
CA ASP A 157 13.93 -34.47 0.31
C ASP A 157 15.00 -33.35 0.25
N GLN A 158 15.86 -33.31 1.26
CA GLN A 158 16.94 -32.32 1.35
C GLN A 158 18.04 -32.48 0.28
N LYS A 159 18.05 -33.60 -0.45
CA LYS A 159 18.98 -33.80 -1.57
C LYS A 159 18.50 -33.03 -2.81
N ARG A 160 17.21 -33.09 -3.07
CA ARG A 160 16.56 -32.37 -4.17
C ARG A 160 16.36 -30.87 -3.83
N PHE A 161 16.01 -30.58 -2.57
CA PHE A 161 15.70 -29.25 -2.06
C PHE A 161 16.75 -28.78 -1.04
N PRO A 162 17.89 -28.24 -1.53
CA PRO A 162 18.99 -27.85 -0.65
C PRO A 162 18.60 -26.70 0.28
N ARG A 163 19.07 -26.80 1.54
CA ARG A 163 18.97 -25.76 2.55
C ARG A 163 20.23 -24.91 2.59
N VAL A 164 20.09 -23.69 3.10
CA VAL A 164 21.23 -22.84 3.39
C VAL A 164 22.13 -23.46 4.46
N LYS A 165 23.39 -23.10 4.45
CA LYS A 165 24.38 -23.44 5.48
C LYS A 165 25.00 -22.20 6.08
N ASP A 166 25.30 -22.27 7.37
CA ASP A 166 26.13 -21.27 8.02
C ASP A 166 27.61 -21.46 7.70
N ASN A 167 28.46 -20.58 8.20
CA ASN A 167 29.92 -20.61 7.99
C ASN A 167 30.63 -21.79 8.70
N LYS A 168 29.92 -22.56 9.50
CA LYS A 168 30.37 -23.82 10.15
C LYS A 168 29.89 -25.06 9.41
N GLY A 169 29.14 -24.88 8.32
CA GLY A 169 28.58 -25.95 7.50
C GLY A 169 27.29 -26.57 8.03
N LYS A 170 26.70 -26.01 9.11
CA LYS A 170 25.41 -26.45 9.65
C LYS A 170 24.27 -25.95 8.77
N SER A 171 23.34 -26.84 8.42
CA SER A 171 22.11 -26.48 7.68
C SER A 171 21.08 -25.84 8.61
N HIS A 172 20.31 -24.90 8.04
CA HIS A 172 19.21 -24.19 8.72
C HIS A 172 17.87 -24.46 8.03
N GLU A 173 16.77 -24.17 8.71
CA GLU A 173 15.39 -24.33 8.19
C GLU A 173 15.05 -23.22 7.16
N ILE A 174 15.92 -23.06 6.18
CA ILE A 174 15.83 -22.06 5.13
C ILE A 174 16.19 -22.74 3.80
N LEU A 175 15.30 -22.75 2.83
CA LEU A 175 15.60 -23.21 1.48
C LEU A 175 16.61 -22.26 0.83
N SER A 176 17.64 -22.85 0.21
CA SER A 176 18.68 -22.06 -0.45
C SER A 176 18.15 -21.43 -1.75
N PRO A 177 18.31 -20.09 -1.95
CA PRO A 177 17.95 -19.46 -3.22
C PRO A 177 18.79 -19.92 -4.42
N PHE A 178 19.82 -20.71 -4.16
CA PHE A 178 20.71 -21.30 -5.19
C PHE A 178 20.26 -22.70 -5.61
N GLY A 179 19.21 -23.26 -4.99
CA GLY A 179 18.64 -24.55 -5.37
C GLY A 179 17.67 -24.37 -6.54
N GLU A 180 18.02 -24.87 -7.72
CA GLU A 180 17.15 -24.78 -8.91
C GLU A 180 15.80 -25.48 -8.70
N GLU A 181 15.79 -26.61 -7.99
CA GLU A 181 14.56 -27.36 -7.69
C GLU A 181 13.68 -26.61 -6.67
N ASN A 182 14.29 -25.84 -5.72
CA ASN A 182 13.55 -24.97 -4.82
C ASN A 182 12.73 -23.95 -5.62
N LEU A 183 13.39 -23.23 -6.54
CA LEU A 183 12.74 -22.25 -7.41
C LEU A 183 11.66 -22.88 -8.30
N LYS A 184 11.95 -24.02 -8.94
CA LYS A 184 10.99 -24.67 -9.84
C LYS A 184 9.72 -25.11 -9.12
N ALA A 185 9.86 -25.66 -7.92
CA ALA A 185 8.72 -26.16 -7.15
C ALA A 185 7.84 -25.01 -6.63
N ASP A 186 8.43 -23.98 -6.03
CA ASP A 186 7.76 -22.80 -5.56
C ASP A 186 7.06 -22.04 -6.72
N LEU A 187 7.77 -21.80 -7.82
CA LEU A 187 7.24 -21.17 -9.03
C LEU A 187 6.02 -21.91 -9.56
N LYS A 188 6.06 -23.24 -9.63
CA LYS A 188 4.94 -24.07 -10.11
C LYS A 188 3.71 -23.92 -9.21
N ALA A 189 3.91 -23.90 -7.89
CA ALA A 189 2.82 -23.68 -6.94
C ALA A 189 2.22 -22.28 -7.06
N TYR A 190 3.08 -21.27 -7.20
CA TYR A 190 2.65 -19.88 -7.39
C TYR A 190 1.90 -19.68 -8.72
N GLU A 191 2.37 -20.28 -9.83
CA GLU A 191 1.65 -20.25 -11.11
C GLU A 191 0.26 -20.89 -11.01
N ALA A 192 0.14 -22.01 -10.28
CA ALA A 192 -1.14 -22.67 -10.04
C ALA A 192 -2.09 -21.75 -9.25
N LEU A 193 -1.60 -21.09 -8.20
CA LEU A 193 -2.36 -20.10 -7.44
C LEU A 193 -2.82 -18.95 -8.34
N MET A 194 -1.92 -18.35 -9.12
CA MET A 194 -2.25 -17.20 -9.97
C MET A 194 -3.27 -17.55 -11.05
N LYS A 195 -3.16 -18.74 -11.61
CA LYS A 195 -4.14 -19.26 -12.59
C LYS A 195 -5.50 -19.42 -11.93
N HIS A 196 -5.55 -20.01 -10.74
CA HIS A 196 -6.77 -20.23 -9.99
C HIS A 196 -7.44 -18.90 -9.62
N ILE A 197 -6.70 -17.93 -9.06
CA ILE A 197 -7.24 -16.59 -8.74
C ILE A 197 -7.84 -15.94 -9.99
N LYS A 198 -7.15 -16.00 -11.13
CA LYS A 198 -7.65 -15.45 -12.40
C LYS A 198 -8.98 -16.08 -12.82
N GLU A 199 -9.10 -17.41 -12.70
CA GLU A 199 -10.29 -18.16 -13.11
C GLU A 199 -11.44 -17.96 -12.12
N PHE A 200 -11.17 -17.92 -10.81
CA PHE A 200 -12.17 -17.86 -9.76
C PHE A 200 -12.61 -16.42 -9.38
N ASP A 201 -11.67 -15.48 -9.36
CA ASP A 201 -11.88 -14.11 -8.85
C ASP A 201 -11.64 -13.00 -9.88
N GLY A 202 -11.18 -13.33 -11.10
CA GLY A 202 -10.73 -12.35 -12.10
C GLY A 202 -11.79 -11.35 -12.57
N THR A 203 -13.08 -11.59 -12.33
CA THR A 203 -14.18 -10.66 -12.61
C THR A 203 -14.71 -9.93 -11.39
N GLU A 204 -14.28 -10.31 -10.19
CA GLU A 204 -14.77 -9.78 -8.91
C GLU A 204 -13.76 -8.86 -8.21
N ASN A 205 -12.47 -9.00 -8.56
CA ASN A 205 -11.38 -8.28 -7.91
C ASN A 205 -11.48 -8.32 -6.37
N THR A 206 -11.79 -9.50 -5.79
CA THR A 206 -11.73 -9.67 -4.34
C THR A 206 -10.28 -9.70 -3.89
N VAL A 207 -9.42 -10.43 -4.62
CA VAL A 207 -7.96 -10.41 -4.47
C VAL A 207 -7.40 -9.28 -5.33
N ILE A 208 -6.81 -8.27 -4.69
CA ILE A 208 -6.39 -7.02 -5.37
C ILE A 208 -4.88 -6.84 -5.49
N MET A 209 -4.11 -7.61 -4.76
CA MET A 209 -2.64 -7.50 -4.70
C MET A 209 -2.06 -8.76 -4.06
N ILE A 210 -0.79 -9.06 -4.32
CA ILE A 210 -0.09 -10.18 -3.70
C ILE A 210 1.26 -9.72 -3.14
N GLN A 211 1.52 -10.10 -1.89
CA GLN A 211 2.86 -10.11 -1.32
C GLN A 211 3.50 -11.45 -1.67
N THR A 212 4.66 -11.41 -2.31
CA THR A 212 5.38 -12.62 -2.70
C THR A 212 6.47 -12.90 -1.68
N GLU A 213 6.37 -14.05 -0.99
CA GLU A 213 7.16 -14.41 0.16
C GLU A 213 6.91 -13.47 1.36
N ASN A 214 7.60 -13.71 2.49
CA ASN A 214 7.50 -12.84 3.64
C ASN A 214 8.85 -12.72 4.36
N GLU A 215 9.27 -11.46 4.59
CA GLU A 215 10.48 -11.10 5.33
C GLU A 215 11.70 -11.92 4.93
N ILE A 216 11.94 -11.97 3.61
CA ILE A 216 13.05 -12.72 3.01
C ILE A 216 14.38 -12.27 3.58
N GLY A 217 15.26 -13.22 3.88
CA GLY A 217 16.62 -12.89 4.27
C GLY A 217 17.39 -14.08 4.85
N MET A 218 18.70 -13.96 4.93
CA MET A 218 19.58 -14.99 5.45
C MET A 218 19.82 -14.81 6.96
N LEU A 219 19.68 -15.90 7.70
CA LEU A 219 20.00 -16.03 9.12
C LEU A 219 20.71 -17.38 9.38
N PRO A 220 21.55 -17.52 10.40
CA PRO A 220 22.10 -16.48 11.29
C PRO A 220 23.41 -15.87 10.77
N THR A 221 23.72 -16.00 9.49
CA THR A 221 24.91 -15.45 8.81
C THR A 221 24.50 -14.49 7.71
N ALA A 222 25.43 -13.62 7.29
CA ALA A 222 25.14 -12.62 6.27
C ALA A 222 24.87 -13.22 4.88
N ARG A 223 25.42 -14.43 4.60
CA ARG A 223 25.15 -15.16 3.36
C ARG A 223 25.04 -16.67 3.59
N ASP A 224 24.51 -17.34 2.59
CA ASP A 224 24.53 -18.80 2.50
C ASP A 224 25.95 -19.31 2.18
N TYR A 225 26.43 -20.31 2.93
CA TYR A 225 27.71 -21.00 2.73
C TYR A 225 27.53 -22.41 2.13
N HIS A 226 26.36 -22.75 1.61
CA HIS A 226 26.18 -23.98 0.85
C HIS A 226 27.14 -24.02 -0.36
N PRO A 227 27.65 -25.19 -0.80
CA PRO A 227 28.59 -25.27 -1.92
C PRO A 227 28.12 -24.55 -3.19
N LEU A 228 26.81 -24.58 -3.49
CA LEU A 228 26.24 -23.85 -4.62
C LEU A 228 26.40 -22.33 -4.45
N ALA A 229 26.09 -21.80 -3.26
CA ALA A 229 26.26 -20.39 -2.93
C ALA A 229 27.73 -19.98 -2.97
N ASN A 230 28.64 -20.79 -2.40
CA ASN A 230 30.08 -20.50 -2.43
C ASN A 230 30.63 -20.43 -3.87
N LYS A 231 30.18 -21.34 -4.74
CA LYS A 231 30.54 -21.28 -6.16
C LYS A 231 30.08 -19.96 -6.81
N LYS A 232 28.84 -19.57 -6.59
CA LYS A 232 28.26 -18.33 -7.11
C LYS A 232 28.93 -17.07 -6.54
N PHE A 233 29.34 -17.09 -5.28
CA PHE A 233 30.03 -15.98 -4.64
C PHE A 233 31.42 -15.71 -5.25
N GLN A 234 32.07 -16.73 -5.78
CA GLN A 234 33.38 -16.62 -6.47
C GLN A 234 33.26 -16.20 -7.94
N GLU A 235 32.06 -16.24 -8.51
CA GLU A 235 31.82 -15.75 -9.87
C GLU A 235 31.86 -14.21 -9.91
N ASN A 236 32.08 -13.64 -11.09
CA ASN A 236 32.00 -12.20 -11.29
C ASN A 236 30.56 -11.70 -11.01
N VAL A 237 30.47 -10.48 -10.49
CA VAL A 237 29.18 -9.76 -10.39
C VAL A 237 28.54 -9.68 -11.78
N THR A 238 27.24 -9.91 -11.84
CA THR A 238 26.51 -9.98 -13.11
C THR A 238 26.52 -8.64 -13.85
N VAL A 239 26.53 -8.70 -15.16
CA VAL A 239 26.54 -7.52 -16.03
C VAL A 239 25.28 -6.68 -15.82
N GLU A 240 24.15 -7.32 -15.53
CA GLU A 240 22.88 -6.62 -15.25
C GLU A 240 22.99 -5.68 -14.03
N LEU A 241 23.54 -6.18 -12.91
CA LEU A 241 23.72 -5.34 -11.71
C LEU A 241 24.68 -4.19 -11.98
N ILE A 242 25.82 -4.46 -12.62
CA ILE A 242 26.82 -3.43 -12.96
C ILE A 242 26.20 -2.37 -13.88
N ASN A 243 25.48 -2.76 -14.91
CA ASN A 243 24.82 -1.83 -15.83
C ASN A 243 23.76 -0.97 -15.11
N TYR A 244 22.99 -1.56 -14.19
CA TYR A 244 22.06 -0.81 -13.37
C TYR A 244 22.77 0.24 -12.51
N LEU A 245 23.83 -0.15 -11.80
CA LEU A 245 24.62 0.76 -10.96
C LEU A 245 25.23 1.90 -11.78
N LYS A 246 25.80 1.61 -12.95
CA LYS A 246 26.36 2.63 -13.86
C LYS A 246 25.29 3.62 -14.32
N LYS A 247 24.17 3.12 -14.81
CA LYS A 247 23.04 3.93 -15.30
C LYS A 247 22.49 4.84 -14.23
N ASN A 248 22.40 4.36 -13.01
CA ASN A 248 21.76 5.04 -11.88
C ASN A 248 22.76 5.66 -10.90
N LYS A 249 24.07 5.75 -11.24
CA LYS A 249 25.16 6.15 -10.34
C LYS A 249 24.89 7.42 -9.52
N LYS A 250 24.10 8.37 -10.06
CA LYS A 250 23.79 9.66 -9.40
C LYS A 250 22.63 9.57 -8.40
N VAL A 251 21.86 8.51 -8.45
CA VAL A 251 20.60 8.40 -7.71
C VAL A 251 20.51 7.13 -6.84
N ILE A 252 21.42 6.17 -6.98
CA ILE A 252 21.46 4.99 -6.11
C ILE A 252 21.61 5.40 -4.65
N VAL A 253 21.06 4.59 -3.76
CA VAL A 253 21.06 4.88 -2.31
C VAL A 253 22.50 5.11 -1.80
N PRO A 254 22.70 6.09 -0.90
CA PRO A 254 24.04 6.49 -0.44
C PRO A 254 24.86 5.33 0.11
N GLU A 255 24.26 4.45 0.88
CA GLU A 255 24.92 3.33 1.55
C GLU A 255 25.54 2.35 0.54
N LEU A 256 24.85 2.05 -0.56
CA LEU A 256 25.36 1.20 -1.64
C LEU A 256 26.40 1.95 -2.48
N SER A 257 26.16 3.22 -2.78
CA SER A 257 27.06 4.08 -3.53
C SER A 257 28.43 4.21 -2.85
N GLU A 258 28.43 4.45 -1.55
CA GLU A 258 29.67 4.55 -0.76
C GLU A 258 30.48 3.26 -0.76
N ARG A 259 29.84 2.10 -0.65
CA ARG A 259 30.49 0.79 -0.69
C ARG A 259 31.18 0.57 -2.04
N TRP A 260 30.48 0.87 -3.13
CA TRP A 260 31.03 0.76 -4.48
C TRP A 260 32.15 1.78 -4.72
N ALA A 261 32.01 3.01 -4.22
CA ALA A 261 33.00 4.07 -4.31
C ALA A 261 34.33 3.71 -3.60
N LYS A 262 34.23 3.12 -2.37
CA LYS A 262 35.41 2.67 -1.58
C LYS A 262 36.27 1.67 -2.34
N ASN A 263 35.75 0.98 -3.33
CA ASN A 263 36.45 0.04 -4.19
C ASN A 263 36.71 0.60 -5.61
N GLY A 264 36.65 1.95 -5.76
CA GLY A 264 37.01 2.64 -7.00
C GLY A 264 35.96 2.54 -8.10
N PHE A 265 34.71 2.25 -7.77
CA PHE A 265 33.62 2.05 -8.74
C PHE A 265 33.94 1.01 -9.81
N LYS A 266 34.60 -0.08 -9.42
CA LYS A 266 34.94 -1.17 -10.33
C LYS A 266 33.69 -1.70 -11.04
N GLU A 267 33.84 -2.05 -12.32
CA GLU A 267 32.76 -2.48 -13.21
C GLU A 267 32.87 -3.96 -13.59
N SER A 268 33.92 -4.64 -13.15
CA SER A 268 34.12 -6.07 -13.37
C SER A 268 34.95 -6.67 -12.24
N GLY A 269 34.71 -7.93 -11.93
CA GLY A 269 35.37 -8.67 -10.85
C GLY A 269 34.37 -9.44 -10.00
N THR A 270 34.89 -10.13 -9.00
CA THR A 270 34.07 -10.85 -8.01
C THR A 270 33.32 -9.88 -7.10
N TRP A 271 32.43 -10.39 -6.28
CA TRP A 271 31.68 -9.58 -5.30
C TRP A 271 32.61 -8.82 -4.36
N GLU A 272 33.70 -9.47 -3.89
CA GLU A 272 34.71 -8.83 -3.05
C GLU A 272 35.55 -7.78 -3.81
N ASP A 273 35.78 -7.97 -5.10
CA ASP A 273 36.49 -6.97 -5.92
C ASP A 273 35.67 -5.69 -6.09
N ILE A 274 34.34 -5.82 -6.23
CA ILE A 274 33.42 -4.70 -6.49
C ILE A 274 33.05 -3.96 -5.21
N PHE A 275 32.71 -4.70 -4.14
CA PHE A 275 32.15 -4.12 -2.91
C PHE A 275 33.07 -4.25 -1.68
N GLY A 276 34.25 -4.88 -1.84
CA GLY A 276 35.22 -5.10 -0.77
C GLY A 276 34.95 -6.37 0.03
N LYS A 277 35.95 -6.81 0.78
CA LYS A 277 35.87 -8.01 1.61
C LYS A 277 35.30 -7.67 2.98
N ASN A 278 33.97 -7.78 3.12
CA ASN A 278 33.24 -7.49 4.36
C ASN A 278 31.84 -8.11 4.35
N VAL A 279 31.19 -8.14 5.52
CA VAL A 279 29.88 -8.75 5.75
C VAL A 279 28.76 -8.10 4.91
N HIS A 280 28.89 -6.84 4.53
CA HIS A 280 27.89 -6.17 3.69
C HIS A 280 27.99 -6.59 2.23
N THR A 281 29.16 -7.05 1.78
CA THR A 281 29.33 -7.67 0.46
C THR A 281 28.58 -9.00 0.40
N ASP A 282 28.63 -9.78 1.49
CA ASP A 282 27.82 -10.99 1.67
C ASP A 282 26.32 -10.69 1.58
N GLU A 283 25.88 -9.60 2.21
CA GLU A 283 24.49 -9.14 2.15
C GLU A 283 24.05 -8.70 0.75
N ILE A 284 24.88 -7.92 0.04
CA ILE A 284 24.61 -7.49 -1.34
C ILE A 284 24.49 -8.70 -2.27
N PHE A 285 25.36 -9.70 -2.10
CA PHE A 285 25.30 -10.97 -2.83
C PHE A 285 23.97 -11.69 -2.59
N MET A 286 23.53 -11.81 -1.33
CA MET A 286 22.25 -12.44 -1.01
C MET A 286 21.07 -11.64 -1.57
N ALA A 287 21.08 -10.33 -1.43
CA ALA A 287 20.03 -9.44 -1.96
C ALA A 287 19.85 -9.63 -3.47
N TRP A 288 20.95 -9.75 -4.22
CA TRP A 288 20.89 -10.04 -5.65
C TRP A 288 20.22 -11.37 -5.95
N HIS A 289 20.61 -12.44 -5.26
CA HIS A 289 20.07 -13.77 -5.53
C HIS A 289 18.62 -13.93 -5.01
N TYR A 290 18.26 -13.34 -3.88
CA TYR A 290 16.88 -13.30 -3.41
C TYR A 290 15.99 -12.51 -4.36
N SER A 291 16.45 -11.33 -4.82
CA SER A 291 15.67 -10.52 -5.77
C SER A 291 15.45 -11.24 -7.10
N LYS A 292 16.47 -11.96 -7.62
CA LYS A 292 16.33 -12.77 -8.85
C LYS A 292 15.35 -13.93 -8.68
N TYR A 293 15.43 -14.65 -7.56
CA TYR A 293 14.50 -15.75 -7.25
C TYR A 293 13.07 -15.22 -7.20
N THR A 294 12.81 -14.20 -6.39
CA THR A 294 11.47 -13.64 -6.21
C THR A 294 10.95 -13.00 -7.51
N ASN A 295 11.82 -12.35 -8.28
CA ASN A 295 11.44 -11.82 -9.60
C ASN A 295 10.95 -12.91 -10.55
N SER A 296 11.59 -14.08 -10.54
CA SER A 296 11.18 -15.20 -11.42
C SER A 296 9.76 -15.66 -11.07
N ILE A 297 9.42 -15.72 -9.79
CA ILE A 297 8.07 -16.07 -9.32
C ILE A 297 7.06 -15.00 -9.71
N ILE A 298 7.37 -13.73 -9.44
CA ILE A 298 6.49 -12.59 -9.75
C ILE A 298 6.27 -12.45 -11.27
N GLU A 299 7.32 -12.59 -12.07
CA GLU A 299 7.23 -12.51 -13.53
C GLU A 299 6.32 -13.58 -14.10
N ALA A 300 6.48 -14.83 -13.66
CA ALA A 300 5.61 -15.94 -14.06
C ALA A 300 4.15 -15.70 -13.61
N GLY A 301 3.94 -15.27 -12.38
CA GLY A 301 2.60 -14.93 -11.87
C GLY A 301 1.93 -13.81 -12.66
N LYS A 302 2.66 -12.72 -12.96
CA LYS A 302 2.14 -11.60 -13.76
C LYS A 302 1.85 -11.97 -15.20
N ALA A 303 2.60 -12.90 -15.78
CA ALA A 303 2.30 -13.43 -17.12
C ALA A 303 0.94 -14.14 -17.18
N ILE A 304 0.47 -14.69 -16.06
CA ILE A 304 -0.84 -15.35 -15.95
C ILE A 304 -1.93 -14.33 -15.58
N TYR A 305 -1.72 -13.57 -14.48
CA TYR A 305 -2.66 -12.58 -13.99
C TYR A 305 -1.90 -11.41 -13.36
N ALA A 306 -1.88 -10.27 -14.02
CA ALA A 306 -1.00 -9.14 -13.74
C ALA A 306 -1.49 -8.25 -12.57
N LEU A 307 -1.78 -8.85 -11.41
CA LEU A 307 -2.01 -8.10 -10.17
C LEU A 307 -0.74 -7.34 -9.75
N PRO A 308 -0.87 -6.23 -9.00
CA PRO A 308 0.27 -5.64 -8.31
C PRO A 308 0.91 -6.66 -7.35
N MET A 309 2.25 -6.75 -7.36
CA MET A 309 2.99 -7.70 -6.54
C MET A 309 4.18 -7.02 -5.88
N PHE A 310 4.32 -7.23 -4.58
CA PHE A 310 5.36 -6.60 -3.76
C PHE A 310 6.06 -7.61 -2.85
N VAL A 311 7.13 -7.15 -2.20
CA VAL A 311 7.87 -7.88 -1.17
C VAL A 311 8.01 -7.01 0.08
N ASN A 312 8.07 -7.63 1.25
CA ASN A 312 8.22 -6.96 2.53
C ASN A 312 9.52 -7.34 3.25
N ALA A 313 9.93 -6.53 4.20
CA ALA A 313 11.15 -6.71 4.96
C ALA A 313 10.96 -6.56 6.46
N ALA A 314 11.50 -7.51 7.23
CA ALA A 314 11.85 -7.28 8.63
C ALA A 314 12.96 -6.23 8.70
N LEU A 315 12.68 -5.09 9.31
CA LEU A 315 13.64 -3.98 9.39
C LEU A 315 14.82 -4.34 10.29
N ASN A 316 16.01 -3.98 9.85
CA ASN A 316 17.20 -4.06 10.68
C ASN A 316 17.16 -3.04 11.83
N ARG A 317 17.81 -3.37 12.94
CA ARG A 317 18.00 -2.43 14.06
C ARG A 317 19.22 -1.57 13.81
N THR A 318 19.24 -0.38 14.40
CA THR A 318 20.41 0.51 14.38
C THR A 318 21.64 -0.26 14.87
N ASP A 319 22.76 -0.07 14.19
CA ASP A 319 24.07 -0.71 14.49
C ASP A 319 24.10 -2.24 14.42
N SER A 320 23.05 -2.88 13.89
CA SER A 320 23.06 -4.32 13.65
C SER A 320 23.82 -4.68 12.36
N LEU A 321 24.50 -5.83 12.39
CA LEU A 321 25.23 -6.34 11.23
C LEU A 321 24.40 -7.38 10.47
N PRO A 322 24.59 -7.51 9.14
CA PRO A 322 23.97 -8.58 8.35
C PRO A 322 24.16 -9.95 8.97
N GLY A 323 23.08 -10.74 9.05
CA GLY A 323 23.05 -12.05 9.73
C GLY A 323 22.54 -11.98 11.17
N SER A 324 22.51 -10.79 11.82
CA SER A 324 21.77 -10.56 13.07
C SER A 324 20.34 -10.09 12.83
N TYR A 325 20.02 -9.78 11.60
CA TYR A 325 18.70 -9.54 11.02
C TYR A 325 18.63 -10.31 9.69
N PRO A 326 17.46 -10.46 9.07
CA PRO A 326 17.31 -11.10 7.75
C PRO A 326 18.16 -10.42 6.67
N SER A 327 19.39 -10.93 6.45
CA SER A 327 20.38 -10.36 5.57
C SER A 327 20.01 -10.52 4.11
N GLY A 328 20.13 -9.46 3.33
CA GLY A 328 19.82 -9.46 1.90
C GLY A 328 18.33 -9.36 1.57
N GLY A 329 17.47 -9.13 2.57
CA GLY A 329 16.06 -8.80 2.37
C GLY A 329 15.83 -7.47 1.64
N PRO A 330 14.58 -7.10 1.31
CA PRO A 330 14.28 -5.87 0.56
C PRO A 330 14.41 -4.60 1.42
N LEU A 331 15.60 -4.41 1.98
CA LEU A 331 15.96 -3.33 2.88
C LEU A 331 16.36 -2.05 2.14
N PRO A 332 16.11 -0.86 2.72
CA PRO A 332 16.29 0.40 2.00
C PRO A 332 17.76 0.71 1.64
N HIS A 333 18.74 0.24 2.40
CA HIS A 333 20.17 0.47 2.13
C HIS A 333 20.73 -0.37 0.95
N ILE A 334 19.99 -1.37 0.51
CA ILE A 334 20.30 -2.23 -0.66
C ILE A 334 19.15 -2.28 -1.67
N MET A 335 18.22 -1.31 -1.59
CA MET A 335 17.04 -1.21 -2.44
C MET A 335 17.37 -1.27 -3.94
N ASP A 336 18.48 -0.64 -4.36
CA ASP A 336 18.90 -0.65 -5.76
C ASP A 336 19.31 -2.04 -6.27
N VAL A 337 19.82 -2.92 -5.38
CA VAL A 337 20.12 -4.31 -5.73
C VAL A 337 18.82 -5.06 -6.00
N TRP A 338 17.81 -4.86 -5.15
CA TRP A 338 16.47 -5.44 -5.34
C TRP A 338 15.80 -4.94 -6.63
N LYS A 339 15.87 -3.63 -6.92
CA LYS A 339 15.34 -3.07 -8.17
C LYS A 339 16.07 -3.57 -9.41
N ALA A 340 17.37 -3.78 -9.32
CA ALA A 340 18.17 -4.33 -10.42
C ALA A 340 17.85 -5.81 -10.68
N GLY A 341 17.75 -6.62 -9.61
CA GLY A 341 17.48 -8.06 -9.70
C GLY A 341 16.01 -8.41 -9.91
N GLY A 342 15.09 -7.51 -9.48
CA GLY A 342 13.65 -7.74 -9.47
C GLY A 342 12.85 -6.68 -10.23
N PRO A 343 13.03 -6.48 -11.54
CA PRO A 343 12.32 -5.45 -12.30
C PRO A 343 10.80 -5.68 -12.41
N SER A 344 10.32 -6.88 -12.16
CA SER A 344 8.88 -7.20 -12.14
C SER A 344 8.22 -6.97 -10.79
N ILE A 345 9.00 -6.70 -9.73
CA ILE A 345 8.51 -6.33 -8.40
C ILE A 345 8.01 -4.88 -8.46
N ASP A 346 6.76 -4.62 -8.10
CA ASP A 346 6.18 -3.27 -8.21
C ASP A 346 6.75 -2.32 -7.16
N PHE A 347 6.96 -2.80 -5.93
CA PHE A 347 7.54 -2.01 -4.84
C PHE A 347 8.03 -2.88 -3.68
N LEU A 348 8.81 -2.26 -2.79
CA LEU A 348 9.34 -2.84 -1.55
C LEU A 348 8.62 -2.21 -0.36
N SER A 349 8.26 -3.01 0.64
CA SER A 349 7.51 -2.57 1.82
C SER A 349 8.23 -2.86 3.13
N PRO A 350 8.06 -1.99 4.16
CA PRO A 350 8.59 -2.22 5.51
C PRO A 350 7.55 -2.85 6.43
N ASP A 351 7.99 -3.76 7.32
CA ASP A 351 7.21 -4.23 8.47
C ASP A 351 7.64 -3.45 9.71
N PHE A 352 6.71 -2.71 10.29
CA PHE A 352 7.01 -1.68 11.28
C PHE A 352 6.86 -2.15 12.73
N TYR A 353 7.97 -2.61 13.29
CA TYR A 353 8.12 -2.85 14.74
C TYR A 353 9.22 -2.00 15.38
N ASN A 354 9.88 -1.16 14.59
CA ASN A 354 11.02 -0.36 14.99
C ASN A 354 10.59 1.04 15.43
N PRO A 355 11.33 1.72 16.33
CA PRO A 355 11.16 3.15 16.58
C PRO A 355 11.53 3.97 15.34
N ASN A 356 11.31 5.30 15.38
CA ASN A 356 11.68 6.24 14.32
C ASN A 356 10.88 6.05 13.00
N PHE A 357 9.55 5.92 13.14
CA PHE A 357 8.62 5.68 12.05
C PHE A 357 8.85 6.58 10.82
N LYS A 358 8.97 7.89 11.02
CA LYS A 358 9.21 8.86 9.93
C LYS A 358 10.48 8.55 9.16
N HIS A 359 11.59 8.30 9.87
CA HIS A 359 12.88 7.98 9.25
C HIS A 359 12.80 6.77 8.32
N TRP A 360 12.16 5.69 8.77
CA TRP A 360 12.03 4.50 7.94
C TRP A 360 11.10 4.71 6.73
N CYS A 361 10.02 5.48 6.89
CA CYS A 361 9.18 5.86 5.75
C CYS A 361 9.99 6.67 4.73
N ASP A 362 10.80 7.66 5.17
CA ASP A 362 11.67 8.46 4.30
C ASP A 362 12.67 7.58 3.52
N LEU A 363 13.19 6.53 4.15
CA LEU A 363 14.08 5.60 3.48
C LEU A 363 13.35 4.77 2.41
N TYR A 364 12.11 4.34 2.66
CA TYR A 364 11.36 3.49 1.73
C TYR A 364 10.76 4.23 0.53
N ILE A 365 10.53 5.55 0.62
CA ILE A 365 10.06 6.33 -0.54
C ILE A 365 11.19 6.72 -1.51
N ARG A 366 12.46 6.42 -1.16
CA ARG A 366 13.60 6.64 -2.06
C ARG A 366 13.38 5.91 -3.38
N GLN A 367 14.01 6.36 -4.44
CA GLN A 367 13.90 5.77 -5.78
C GLN A 367 12.45 5.74 -6.32
N GLN A 368 11.59 6.67 -5.86
CA GLN A 368 10.16 6.71 -6.20
C GLN A 368 9.40 5.42 -5.85
N ASN A 369 9.86 4.69 -4.86
CA ASN A 369 9.19 3.50 -4.37
C ASN A 369 7.87 3.90 -3.68
N PRO A 370 6.70 3.38 -4.09
CA PRO A 370 5.45 3.63 -3.39
C PRO A 370 5.52 3.12 -1.95
N LEU A 371 5.03 3.89 -1.00
CA LEU A 371 4.93 3.42 0.38
C LEU A 371 3.65 2.60 0.55
N PHE A 372 3.78 1.40 1.05
CA PHE A 372 2.73 0.57 1.61
C PHE A 372 3.25 0.00 2.92
N ILE A 373 2.42 0.01 3.96
CA ILE A 373 2.75 -0.56 5.26
C ILE A 373 1.88 -1.81 5.44
N PRO A 374 2.36 -2.99 5.02
CA PRO A 374 1.60 -4.22 5.09
C PRO A 374 1.50 -4.74 6.51
N GLU A 375 2.51 -4.46 7.36
CA GLU A 375 2.60 -4.95 8.72
C GLU A 375 3.07 -3.85 9.68
N HIS A 376 2.39 -3.70 10.82
CA HIS A 376 2.70 -2.73 11.88
C HIS A 376 2.24 -3.29 13.22
N SER A 377 2.90 -2.90 14.30
CA SER A 377 2.40 -3.20 15.66
C SER A 377 0.97 -2.72 15.84
N LEU A 378 0.12 -3.57 16.41
CA LEU A 378 -1.23 -3.18 16.82
C LEU A 378 -1.17 -2.50 18.18
N ASP A 379 -0.85 -1.20 18.18
CA ASP A 379 -0.67 -0.39 19.38
C ASP A 379 -1.41 0.97 19.28
N LYS A 380 -1.42 1.73 20.38
CA LYS A 380 -2.08 3.05 20.45
C LYS A 380 -1.56 4.10 19.46
N THR A 381 -0.41 3.88 18.82
CA THR A 381 0.16 4.80 17.83
C THR A 381 -0.32 4.51 16.42
N ALA A 382 -0.89 3.32 16.18
CA ALA A 382 -1.29 2.86 14.85
C ALA A 382 -2.26 3.83 14.15
N ALA A 383 -3.24 4.37 14.87
CA ALA A 383 -4.21 5.32 14.33
C ALA A 383 -3.54 6.61 13.78
N ALA A 384 -2.67 7.22 14.57
CA ALA A 384 -1.99 8.45 14.18
C ALA A 384 -1.01 8.21 13.03
N LYS A 385 -0.27 7.09 13.05
CA LYS A 385 0.65 6.70 11.97
C LYS A 385 -0.06 6.35 10.67
N ALA A 386 -1.25 5.72 10.73
CA ALA A 386 -2.05 5.41 9.55
C ALA A 386 -2.47 6.68 8.80
N VAL A 387 -3.08 7.64 9.49
CA VAL A 387 -3.53 8.89 8.85
C VAL A 387 -2.35 9.73 8.37
N TYR A 388 -1.24 9.74 9.11
CA TYR A 388 0.00 10.42 8.72
C TYR A 388 0.60 9.82 7.46
N SER A 389 0.76 8.50 7.38
CA SER A 389 1.36 7.84 6.21
C SER A 389 0.56 8.06 4.93
N ILE A 390 -0.77 8.02 5.03
CA ILE A 390 -1.67 8.29 3.90
C ILE A 390 -1.61 9.77 3.50
N GLY A 391 -1.60 10.69 4.47
CA GLY A 391 -1.59 12.13 4.21
C GLY A 391 -0.25 12.65 3.72
N HIS A 392 0.84 12.30 4.39
CA HIS A 392 2.16 12.86 4.09
C HIS A 392 2.89 12.12 2.96
N TYR A 393 2.93 10.80 3.01
CA TYR A 393 3.64 10.00 2.00
C TYR A 393 2.76 9.58 0.83
N GLY A 394 1.46 9.76 0.92
CA GLY A 394 0.54 9.22 -0.08
C GLY A 394 0.58 7.69 -0.12
N ALA A 395 0.70 7.05 1.05
CA ALA A 395 0.81 5.61 1.15
C ALA A 395 -0.38 4.90 0.50
N LEU A 396 -0.13 3.74 -0.12
CA LEU A 396 -1.16 2.87 -0.71
C LEU A 396 -2.11 2.33 0.35
N GLY A 397 -1.64 2.23 1.60
CA GLY A 397 -2.43 1.78 2.73
C GLY A 397 -1.59 1.50 3.98
N PHE A 398 -2.29 1.02 5.01
CA PHE A 398 -1.74 0.71 6.32
C PHE A 398 -2.48 -0.50 6.92
N SER A 399 -1.74 -1.45 7.53
CA SER A 399 -2.30 -2.73 7.98
C SER A 399 -1.60 -3.22 9.24
N PRO A 400 -2.16 -3.06 10.44
CA PRO A 400 -1.60 -3.69 11.64
C PRO A 400 -1.74 -5.21 11.62
N PHE A 401 -0.74 -5.88 12.19
CA PHE A 401 -0.66 -7.34 12.33
C PHE A 401 -1.54 -7.86 13.47
N SER A 402 -2.01 -9.10 13.36
CA SER A 402 -2.93 -9.77 14.31
C SER A 402 -4.18 -8.93 14.58
N ILE A 403 -4.75 -8.37 13.53
CA ILE A 403 -5.88 -7.43 13.61
C ILE A 403 -7.12 -8.07 14.26
N GLU A 404 -7.27 -9.39 14.19
CA GLU A 404 -8.35 -10.16 14.80
C GLU A 404 -8.29 -10.19 16.33
N ASP A 405 -7.15 -9.88 16.94
CA ASP A 405 -6.98 -9.91 18.40
C ASP A 405 -7.65 -8.73 19.13
N ILE A 406 -8.12 -7.73 18.39
CA ILE A 406 -8.85 -6.59 18.96
C ILE A 406 -10.13 -7.06 19.65
N ASN A 407 -10.31 -6.66 20.92
CA ASN A 407 -11.47 -7.05 21.72
C ASN A 407 -12.66 -6.10 21.55
N ASP A 408 -12.42 -4.79 21.39
CA ASP A 408 -13.45 -3.76 21.23
C ASP A 408 -13.27 -3.00 19.90
N PRO A 409 -13.66 -3.62 18.77
CA PRO A 409 -13.35 -3.09 17.43
C PRO A 409 -14.01 -1.76 17.11
N GLU A 410 -15.15 -1.43 17.73
CA GLU A 410 -15.88 -0.18 17.44
C GLU A 410 -15.25 1.04 18.12
N ASN A 411 -14.65 0.83 19.29
CA ASN A 411 -14.02 1.89 20.09
C ASN A 411 -12.52 2.06 19.83
N GLU A 412 -11.94 1.15 19.03
CA GLU A 412 -10.52 1.21 18.70
C GLU A 412 -10.17 2.52 17.95
N PRO A 413 -9.12 3.25 18.37
CA PRO A 413 -8.67 4.47 17.69
C PRO A 413 -8.44 4.27 16.20
N LEU A 414 -7.88 3.13 15.79
CA LEU A 414 -7.66 2.77 14.39
C LEU A 414 -8.99 2.70 13.60
N ALA A 415 -10.03 2.10 14.18
CA ALA A 415 -11.33 2.02 13.54
C ALA A 415 -11.95 3.40 13.30
N LYS A 416 -11.76 4.33 14.24
CA LYS A 416 -12.23 5.71 14.12
C LYS A 416 -11.49 6.47 13.02
N ILE A 417 -10.17 6.33 12.94
CA ILE A 417 -9.35 6.91 11.87
C ILE A 417 -9.69 6.30 10.52
N TYR A 418 -9.88 4.99 10.43
CA TYR A 418 -10.29 4.35 9.17
C TYR A 418 -11.65 4.86 8.68
N ASN A 419 -12.61 5.11 9.60
CA ASN A 419 -13.86 5.76 9.24
C ASN A 419 -13.67 7.18 8.69
N ILE A 420 -12.75 7.98 9.27
CA ILE A 420 -12.41 9.32 8.77
C ILE A 420 -11.79 9.23 7.38
N ILE A 421 -10.79 8.39 7.17
CA ILE A 421 -10.11 8.23 5.88
C ILE A 421 -11.10 7.73 4.82
N LYS A 422 -11.95 6.77 5.16
CA LYS A 422 -13.01 6.27 4.28
C LYS A 422 -13.95 7.38 3.81
N GLN A 423 -14.35 8.28 4.71
CA GLN A 423 -15.19 9.43 4.36
C GLN A 423 -14.44 10.45 3.50
N LEU A 424 -13.17 10.71 3.78
CA LEU A 424 -12.31 11.65 3.05
C LEU A 424 -11.75 11.05 1.75
N ASN A 425 -11.92 9.75 1.49
CA ASN A 425 -11.34 9.06 0.34
C ASN A 425 -11.58 9.75 -1.02
N PRO A 426 -12.76 10.32 -1.32
CA PRO A 426 -12.95 11.05 -2.58
C PRO A 426 -12.03 12.27 -2.71
N LEU A 427 -11.79 13.00 -1.63
CA LEU A 427 -10.87 14.15 -1.62
C LEU A 427 -9.42 13.68 -1.66
N ILE A 428 -9.06 12.66 -0.86
CA ILE A 428 -7.70 12.11 -0.86
C ILE A 428 -7.36 11.62 -2.26
N SER A 429 -8.23 10.83 -2.87
CA SER A 429 -8.03 10.29 -4.22
C SER A 429 -7.88 11.37 -5.29
N ALA A 430 -8.61 12.49 -5.16
CA ALA A 430 -8.55 13.60 -6.11
C ALA A 430 -7.27 14.43 -5.97
N TYR A 431 -6.77 14.64 -4.75
CA TYR A 431 -5.71 15.62 -4.46
C TYR A 431 -4.36 15.00 -4.06
N GLN A 432 -4.29 13.69 -3.79
CA GLN A 432 -3.07 12.99 -3.41
C GLN A 432 -1.98 13.16 -4.48
N GLY A 433 -0.76 13.48 -4.06
CA GLY A 433 0.38 13.72 -4.96
C GLY A 433 0.37 15.05 -5.71
N LEU A 434 -0.62 15.94 -5.47
CA LEU A 434 -0.75 17.23 -6.15
C LEU A 434 -0.35 18.44 -5.28
N GLY A 435 0.28 18.21 -4.13
CA GLY A 435 0.69 19.27 -3.18
C GLY A 435 -0.49 19.94 -2.47
N LYS A 436 -1.63 19.24 -2.38
CA LYS A 436 -2.86 19.71 -1.75
C LYS A 436 -3.21 18.96 -0.48
N ILE A 437 -2.43 17.98 -0.11
CA ILE A 437 -2.62 17.15 1.07
C ILE A 437 -1.35 17.12 1.88
N GLU A 438 -1.50 17.22 3.20
CA GLU A 438 -0.45 17.00 4.16
C GLU A 438 -0.93 16.14 5.33
N GLY A 439 -0.06 15.26 5.80
CA GLY A 439 -0.23 14.49 7.02
C GLY A 439 0.53 15.10 8.18
N VAL A 440 -0.02 14.99 9.36
CA VAL A 440 0.61 15.49 10.61
C VAL A 440 0.69 14.35 11.61
N LEU A 441 1.87 14.23 12.26
CA LEU A 441 2.12 13.28 13.34
C LEU A 441 2.88 14.02 14.44
N LEU A 442 2.26 14.17 15.60
CA LEU A 442 2.74 14.97 16.73
C LEU A 442 2.77 14.12 18.01
N ASP A 443 3.76 14.41 18.83
CA ASP A 443 3.94 13.91 20.19
C ASP A 443 4.54 14.99 21.09
N LYS A 444 5.01 14.63 22.28
CA LYS A 444 5.60 15.60 23.21
C LYS A 444 6.99 16.08 22.75
N GLU A 445 7.76 15.25 22.05
CA GLU A 445 9.09 15.60 21.54
C GLU A 445 8.99 16.47 20.28
N THR A 446 7.99 16.20 19.46
CA THR A 446 7.66 16.97 18.25
C THR A 446 6.24 17.53 18.33
N PRO A 447 5.98 18.50 19.25
CA PRO A 447 4.62 18.96 19.55
C PRO A 447 4.04 19.91 18.51
N MET A 448 4.83 20.29 17.51
CA MET A 448 4.45 21.27 16.50
C MET A 448 5.03 20.92 15.14
N ASN A 449 4.24 21.20 14.10
CA ASN A 449 4.68 21.17 12.71
C ASN A 449 4.23 22.44 11.97
N VAL A 450 5.01 22.91 11.01
CA VAL A 450 4.69 24.08 10.17
C VAL A 450 4.55 23.61 8.73
N LEU A 451 3.39 23.82 8.16
CA LEU A 451 3.03 23.40 6.82
C LEU A 451 2.82 24.61 5.91
N LYS A 452 3.21 24.50 4.64
CA LYS A 452 2.89 25.50 3.61
C LYS A 452 1.89 24.90 2.65
N MET A 453 0.67 25.42 2.66
CA MET A 453 -0.42 24.94 1.82
C MET A 453 -1.05 26.13 1.06
N GLY A 454 -0.85 26.19 -0.24
CA GLY A 454 -1.26 27.32 -1.07
C GLY A 454 -0.68 28.64 -0.55
N ASN A 455 -1.54 29.61 -0.28
CA ASN A 455 -1.17 30.94 0.18
C ASN A 455 -0.96 31.04 1.70
N TYR A 456 -1.08 29.92 2.45
CA TYR A 456 -1.06 29.94 3.90
C TYR A 456 0.07 29.07 4.49
N GLU A 457 0.61 29.57 5.59
CA GLU A 457 1.37 28.79 6.55
C GLU A 457 0.43 28.34 7.66
N LEU A 458 0.35 27.02 7.88
CA LEU A 458 -0.44 26.41 8.93
C LEU A 458 0.53 25.94 10.03
N THR A 459 0.45 26.54 11.21
CA THR A 459 1.16 26.01 12.38
C THR A 459 0.22 25.05 13.11
N VAL A 460 0.54 23.77 13.04
CA VAL A 460 -0.23 22.69 13.65
C VAL A 460 0.46 22.23 14.92
N LYS A 461 -0.25 22.25 16.04
CA LYS A 461 0.26 21.85 17.36
C LYS A 461 -0.57 20.72 17.93
N HIS A 462 0.04 19.90 18.77
CA HIS A 462 -0.69 18.93 19.59
C HIS A 462 -1.68 19.67 20.51
N SER A 463 -2.92 19.17 20.67
CA SER A 463 -3.96 19.82 21.48
C SER A 463 -3.53 20.04 22.93
N TYR A 464 -2.70 19.16 23.47
CA TYR A 464 -2.15 19.27 24.82
C TYR A 464 -1.29 20.54 25.05
N THR A 465 -0.79 21.18 23.99
CA THR A 465 -0.09 22.47 24.11
C THR A 465 -0.99 23.60 24.63
N LEU A 466 -2.31 23.44 24.58
CA LEU A 466 -3.27 24.39 25.18
C LEU A 466 -3.34 24.28 26.72
N GLY A 467 -2.91 23.15 27.28
CA GLY A 467 -2.95 22.91 28.73
C GLY A 467 -4.33 22.64 29.33
N TYR A 468 -5.38 22.49 28.49
CA TYR A 468 -6.76 22.30 28.98
C TYR A 468 -7.05 20.86 29.38
N GLU A 469 -6.46 19.90 28.70
CA GLU A 469 -6.67 18.49 28.94
C GLU A 469 -5.82 17.99 30.12
N LYS A 470 -6.37 17.08 30.93
CA LYS A 470 -5.70 16.55 32.12
C LYS A 470 -4.32 15.95 31.77
N ASP A 471 -4.26 15.19 30.71
CA ASP A 471 -3.07 14.47 30.29
C ASP A 471 -1.99 15.36 29.65
N SER A 472 -2.30 16.64 29.40
CA SER A 472 -1.33 17.64 28.93
C SER A 472 -0.14 17.81 29.86
N LYS A 473 -0.29 17.47 31.16
CA LYS A 473 0.74 17.55 32.20
C LYS A 473 1.61 16.29 32.33
N ASN A 474 1.25 15.21 31.63
CA ASN A 474 1.99 13.95 31.69
C ASN A 474 3.41 14.13 31.12
N GLU A 475 4.35 13.30 31.56
CA GLU A 475 5.73 13.30 31.05
C GLU A 475 5.79 12.89 29.57
N THR A 476 4.90 12.01 29.13
CA THR A 476 4.76 11.59 27.73
C THR A 476 3.35 11.92 27.23
N TRP A 477 3.23 12.21 25.94
CA TRP A 477 1.94 12.37 25.28
C TRP A 477 1.70 11.24 24.31
N ASP A 478 0.48 10.79 24.22
CA ASP A 478 0.07 9.89 23.15
C ASP A 478 0.13 10.62 21.80
N MET A 479 0.42 9.90 20.73
CA MET A 479 0.55 10.50 19.40
C MET A 479 -0.78 11.03 18.88
N ALA A 480 -0.78 12.28 18.42
CA ALA A 480 -1.86 12.89 17.66
C ALA A 480 -1.57 12.84 16.16
N GLY A 481 -2.60 12.61 15.36
CA GLY A 481 -2.44 12.50 13.91
C GLY A 481 -3.65 13.02 13.14
N ALA A 482 -3.39 13.63 11.99
CA ALA A 482 -4.43 14.09 11.09
C ALA A 482 -3.95 14.21 9.64
N ILE A 483 -4.93 14.28 8.74
CA ILE A 483 -4.77 14.67 7.35
C ILE A 483 -5.43 16.02 7.12
N ILE A 484 -4.74 16.92 6.40
CA ILE A 484 -5.24 18.24 6.01
C ILE A 484 -5.30 18.29 4.49
N ILE A 485 -6.43 18.70 3.94
CA ILE A 485 -6.69 18.73 2.49
C ILE A 485 -7.14 20.14 2.10
N GLN A 486 -6.42 20.79 1.20
CA GLN A 486 -6.83 22.07 0.62
C GLN A 486 -7.66 21.81 -0.64
N THR A 487 -8.94 22.20 -0.62
CA THR A 487 -9.89 22.00 -1.73
C THR A 487 -10.09 23.25 -2.58
N ALA A 488 -9.91 24.43 -2.01
CA ALA A 488 -9.90 25.71 -2.72
C ALA A 488 -8.81 26.63 -2.13
N GLU A 489 -8.65 27.83 -2.66
CA GLU A 489 -7.62 28.78 -2.21
C GLU A 489 -7.64 28.97 -0.69
N ASN A 490 -8.83 29.18 -0.12
CA ASN A 490 -9.05 29.47 1.28
C ASN A 490 -9.82 28.37 2.04
N GLU A 491 -10.11 27.24 1.42
CA GLU A 491 -10.93 26.16 1.97
C GLU A 491 -10.10 24.93 2.26
N PHE A 492 -10.29 24.35 3.45
CA PHE A 492 -9.58 23.21 3.93
C PHE A 492 -10.52 22.22 4.64
N TYR A 493 -10.19 20.93 4.52
CA TYR A 493 -10.72 19.87 5.38
C TYR A 493 -9.59 19.34 6.25
N VAL A 494 -9.89 19.03 7.49
CA VAL A 494 -8.98 18.33 8.39
C VAL A 494 -9.72 17.17 9.04
N GLY A 495 -9.11 15.98 9.00
CA GLY A 495 -9.65 14.77 9.62
C GLY A 495 -8.61 14.10 10.51
N GLY A 496 -8.95 13.81 11.76
CA GLY A 496 -8.01 13.24 12.72
C GLY A 496 -8.39 13.47 14.17
N SER A 497 -7.38 13.64 15.03
CA SER A 497 -7.55 13.85 16.47
C SER A 497 -6.35 14.58 17.07
N GLY A 498 -6.59 15.42 18.09
CA GLY A 498 -5.56 15.97 18.96
C GLY A 498 -4.80 17.18 18.41
N LEU A 499 -5.43 18.08 17.65
CA LEU A 499 -4.75 19.17 16.95
C LEU A 499 -5.28 20.55 17.29
N VAL A 500 -4.38 21.55 17.20
CA VAL A 500 -4.68 22.98 17.15
C VAL A 500 -3.97 23.59 15.95
N ILE A 501 -4.69 24.32 15.11
CA ILE A 501 -4.17 24.91 13.87
C ILE A 501 -4.34 26.43 13.91
N THR A 502 -3.24 27.15 13.72
CA THR A 502 -3.21 28.60 13.52
C THR A 502 -2.67 28.94 12.14
N PHE A 503 -2.93 30.14 11.65
CA PHE A 503 -2.75 30.50 10.24
C PHE A 503 -1.94 31.76 10.08
N LYS A 504 -1.17 31.86 8.99
CA LYS A 504 -0.46 33.04 8.56
C LYS A 504 -0.51 33.15 7.04
N ASN A 505 -0.70 34.36 6.50
CA ASN A 505 -0.66 34.60 5.06
C ASN A 505 0.80 34.67 4.58
N LEU A 506 1.15 33.89 3.55
CA LEU A 506 2.49 33.85 2.96
C LEU A 506 2.69 34.90 1.86
N ILE A 507 1.60 35.33 1.21
CA ILE A 507 1.66 36.25 0.07
C ILE A 507 1.61 37.70 0.54
N LYS A 508 0.80 37.97 1.58
CA LYS A 508 0.65 39.29 2.20
C LYS A 508 0.86 39.15 3.71
N PRO A 509 2.12 39.08 4.18
CA PRO A 509 2.44 38.80 5.58
C PRO A 509 1.92 39.88 6.58
N ASP A 510 1.63 41.08 6.09
CA ASP A 510 1.10 42.19 6.88
C ASP A 510 -0.41 42.04 7.18
N LEU A 511 -1.12 41.19 6.43
CA LEU A 511 -2.53 40.93 6.69
C LEU A 511 -2.71 39.86 7.76
N ASN A 512 -3.66 40.08 8.61
CA ASN A 512 -4.15 39.07 9.55
C ASN A 512 -4.95 38.01 8.80
N VAL A 513 -4.92 36.77 9.32
CA VAL A 513 -5.75 35.68 8.84
C VAL A 513 -6.85 35.42 9.85
N GLY A 514 -8.09 35.56 9.42
CA GLY A 514 -9.28 35.23 10.22
C GLY A 514 -9.94 33.93 9.74
N ILE A 515 -10.71 33.35 10.61
CA ILE A 515 -11.55 32.20 10.31
C ILE A 515 -12.92 32.72 9.85
N LEU A 516 -13.26 32.49 8.57
CA LEU A 516 -14.56 32.87 8.04
C LEU A 516 -15.65 31.90 8.56
N LYS A 517 -15.32 30.62 8.61
CA LYS A 517 -16.24 29.56 9.00
C LYS A 517 -15.50 28.30 9.44
N VAL A 518 -16.03 27.60 10.43
CA VAL A 518 -15.64 26.23 10.80
C VAL A 518 -16.90 25.40 10.97
N ASP A 519 -16.98 24.29 10.24
CA ASP A 519 -18.04 23.31 10.36
C ASP A 519 -17.46 21.97 10.80
N GLU A 520 -18.06 21.34 11.79
CA GLU A 520 -17.91 19.93 12.06
C GLU A 520 -18.97 19.16 11.28
N GLY A 521 -18.58 18.05 10.63
CA GLY A 521 -19.50 17.32 9.81
C GLY A 521 -18.99 15.94 9.40
N LYS A 522 -19.68 15.37 8.42
CA LYS A 522 -19.37 14.07 7.83
C LYS A 522 -19.69 14.03 6.36
N PHE A 523 -19.07 13.09 5.64
CA PHE A 523 -19.49 12.78 4.28
C PHE A 523 -20.53 11.65 4.29
N GLU A 524 -21.70 11.94 3.74
CA GLU A 524 -22.76 10.95 3.46
C GLU A 524 -22.97 10.88 1.95
N SER A 525 -22.81 9.71 1.34
CA SER A 525 -22.92 9.50 -0.11
C SER A 525 -22.07 10.53 -0.92
N ASN A 526 -20.82 10.74 -0.48
CA ASN A 526 -19.86 11.68 -1.06
C ASN A 526 -20.27 13.16 -1.00
N LYS A 527 -21.26 13.51 -0.16
CA LYS A 527 -21.69 14.90 0.06
C LYS A 527 -21.36 15.33 1.48
N TRP A 528 -20.77 16.51 1.63
CA TRP A 528 -20.54 17.11 2.94
C TRP A 528 -21.86 17.43 3.63
N LYS A 529 -22.01 16.98 4.85
CA LYS A 529 -23.17 17.25 5.72
C LYS A 529 -22.66 17.86 7.02
N VAL A 530 -23.04 19.10 7.25
CA VAL A 530 -22.72 19.80 8.49
C VAL A 530 -23.54 19.22 9.65
N ILE A 531 -22.87 18.94 10.76
CA ILE A 531 -23.47 18.52 12.03
C ILE A 531 -23.67 19.74 12.90
N ARG A 532 -22.63 20.57 13.02
CA ARG A 532 -22.70 21.84 13.78
C ARG A 532 -21.69 22.85 13.25
N HIS A 533 -22.00 24.13 13.44
CA HIS A 533 -21.06 25.24 13.23
C HIS A 533 -20.27 25.49 14.51
N LEU A 534 -18.96 25.63 14.37
CA LEU A 534 -18.05 25.91 15.49
C LEU A 534 -17.69 27.39 15.53
N ASN A 535 -17.83 28.02 16.71
CA ASN A 535 -17.44 29.39 16.95
C ASN A 535 -17.23 29.60 18.45
N GLY A 536 -16.90 30.83 18.85
CA GLY A 536 -16.70 31.19 20.26
C GLY A 536 -15.60 30.35 20.91
N ASP A 537 -15.94 29.63 21.98
CA ASP A 537 -14.98 28.83 22.73
C ASP A 537 -14.34 27.68 21.93
N GLN A 538 -15.07 27.10 20.97
CA GLN A 538 -14.56 26.00 20.13
C GLN A 538 -13.45 26.45 19.17
N THR A 539 -13.44 27.74 18.81
CA THR A 539 -12.41 28.34 17.95
C THR A 539 -11.52 29.33 18.71
N HIS A 540 -11.61 29.39 20.05
CA HIS A 540 -10.95 30.39 20.88
C HIS A 540 -11.19 31.80 20.35
N GLN A 541 -12.45 32.16 20.14
CA GLN A 541 -12.89 33.43 19.58
C GLN A 541 -12.30 33.75 18.18
N GLY A 542 -12.28 32.75 17.30
CA GLY A 542 -11.78 32.87 15.92
C GLY A 542 -10.27 32.83 15.76
N ARG A 543 -9.50 32.42 16.79
CA ARG A 543 -8.02 32.43 16.75
C ARG A 543 -7.40 31.12 16.23
N HIS A 544 -8.11 29.99 16.36
CA HIS A 544 -7.59 28.69 15.89
C HIS A 544 -8.72 27.71 15.56
N VAL A 545 -8.42 26.73 14.73
CA VAL A 545 -9.20 25.51 14.56
C VAL A 545 -8.63 24.44 15.47
N ARG A 546 -9.47 23.67 16.18
CA ARG A 546 -8.99 22.62 17.08
C ARG A 546 -9.86 21.37 17.10
N MET A 547 -9.23 20.25 17.35
CA MET A 547 -9.80 18.96 17.72
C MET A 547 -9.09 18.48 18.98
N MET A 548 -9.85 18.12 20.03
CA MET A 548 -9.25 17.62 21.27
C MET A 548 -8.71 16.20 21.04
N TYR A 549 -7.78 15.77 21.90
CA TYR A 549 -7.25 14.42 21.81
C TYR A 549 -8.37 13.38 22.07
N ASN A 550 -8.37 12.27 21.30
CA ASN A 550 -9.44 11.26 21.25
C ASN A 550 -10.82 11.75 20.72
N ASP A 551 -10.91 13.01 20.28
CA ASP A 551 -12.07 13.52 19.55
C ASP A 551 -11.81 13.33 18.04
N TYR A 552 -12.25 12.20 17.52
CA TYR A 552 -12.05 11.81 16.10
C TYR A 552 -13.15 12.45 15.25
N SER A 553 -12.78 13.49 14.50
CA SER A 553 -13.76 14.27 13.73
C SER A 553 -13.21 14.74 12.38
N ILE A 554 -14.10 15.25 11.54
CA ILE A 554 -13.77 15.94 10.30
C ILE A 554 -14.28 17.37 10.44
N LEU A 555 -13.39 18.35 10.27
CA LEU A 555 -13.73 19.76 10.23
C LEU A 555 -13.49 20.31 8.82
N ARG A 556 -14.40 21.16 8.34
CA ARG A 556 -14.22 22.01 7.17
C ARG A 556 -14.09 23.44 7.64
N PHE A 557 -13.06 24.16 7.20
CA PHE A 557 -12.87 25.56 7.54
C PHE A 557 -12.51 26.41 6.34
N GLU A 558 -12.93 27.65 6.40
CA GLU A 558 -12.65 28.69 5.41
C GLU A 558 -11.94 29.86 6.09
N LEU A 559 -10.94 30.42 5.40
CA LEU A 559 -10.13 31.53 5.89
C LEU A 559 -10.44 32.81 5.11
N TYR A 560 -10.19 33.98 5.72
CA TYR A 560 -10.19 35.26 5.05
C TYR A 560 -9.04 36.14 5.58
N ASN A 561 -8.70 37.19 4.85
CA ASN A 561 -7.64 38.11 5.25
C ASN A 561 -8.23 39.48 5.56
N TYR A 562 -7.66 40.16 6.55
CA TYR A 562 -8.04 41.51 6.97
C TYR A 562 -6.84 42.31 7.48
N ASP A 563 -6.95 43.66 7.48
CA ASP A 563 -5.92 44.60 7.92
C ASP A 563 -5.76 44.57 9.44
#